data_5e23e4f225e0a2f8303cdeed87b33873
#
_entry.id   5e23e4f225e0a2f8303cdeed87b33873
#
_cell.length_a   1.000
_cell.length_b   1.000
_cell.length_c   1.000
_cell.angle_alpha   90.00
_cell.angle_beta   90.00
_cell.angle_gamma   90.00
#
_symmetry.space_group_name_H-M   'P 1'
#
loop_
_entity.id
_entity.type
_entity.pdbx_description
1 polymer ?
#
loop_
_entity_poly.entity_id
_entity_poly.type
_entity_poly.pdbx_seq_one_letter_code
_entity_poly.pdbx_strand_id
1 'polypeptide(L)'
;MKIMCSYAVEMKHINKLFRDTIRIYNDAVSFCVKAFEDHWDVLKTLDPGNKERFAYADHLIHSTKTNTAVFKEFDQRFHKMPSYLRFSVINTALGYLSSYHSNLLNWKDDTSKGKQPSFQVRLNKLPVFYKDNMYRPGENPDTIRLKVFVNNDWNWVTVSLKTH
;
A
#
# COMPACT_ATOMS: atom_id res chain seq x y z
N MET A 1 -9.20 28.47 -12.00
CA MET A 1 -8.59 28.05 -10.72
C MET A 1 -9.31 26.79 -10.28
N LYS A 2 -8.59 25.65 -10.07
CA LYS A 2 -9.20 24.38 -9.63
C LYS A 2 -9.07 24.32 -8.10
N ILE A 3 -10.18 24.40 -7.39
CA ILE A 3 -10.19 24.30 -5.92
C ILE A 3 -10.36 22.83 -5.58
N MET A 4 -9.42 22.26 -4.80
CA MET A 4 -9.56 20.92 -4.24
C MET A 4 -10.12 21.05 -2.82
N CYS A 5 -11.28 20.43 -2.58
CA CYS A 5 -11.88 20.31 -1.26
C CYS A 5 -11.79 18.89 -0.76
N SER A 6 -11.42 18.70 0.51
CA SER A 6 -11.47 17.41 1.20
C SER A 6 -12.55 17.44 2.26
N TYR A 7 -13.35 16.40 2.35
CA TYR A 7 -14.36 16.22 3.39
C TYR A 7 -14.41 14.77 3.84
N ALA A 8 -14.73 14.57 5.11
CA ALA A 8 -14.89 13.24 5.67
C ALA A 8 -16.35 12.79 5.51
N VAL A 9 -16.52 11.55 5.10
CA VAL A 9 -17.83 10.90 4.98
C VAL A 9 -17.81 9.60 5.74
N GLU A 10 -18.83 9.37 6.58
CA GLU A 10 -18.99 8.11 7.29
C GLU A 10 -19.73 7.08 6.45
N MET A 11 -19.29 5.82 6.53
CA MET A 11 -19.94 4.69 5.88
C MET A 11 -20.73 3.86 6.90
N LYS A 12 -21.86 3.29 6.46
CA LYS A 12 -22.70 2.41 7.30
C LYS A 12 -22.21 0.96 7.27
N HIS A 13 -22.23 0.27 8.42
CA HIS A 13 -22.11 -1.19 8.54
C HIS A 13 -20.87 -1.85 7.90
N ILE A 14 -19.71 -1.21 7.96
CA ILE A 14 -18.50 -1.65 7.23
C ILE A 14 -17.50 -2.49 8.03
N ASN A 15 -17.70 -2.70 9.33
CA ASN A 15 -16.67 -3.26 10.23
C ASN A 15 -16.11 -4.63 9.79
N LYS A 16 -16.88 -5.43 9.05
CA LYS A 16 -16.44 -6.73 8.53
C LYS A 16 -15.93 -6.66 7.09
N LEU A 17 -16.40 -5.69 6.30
CA LEU A 17 -16.14 -5.58 4.86
C LEU A 17 -14.64 -5.43 4.54
N PHE A 18 -13.91 -4.69 5.35
CA PHE A 18 -12.51 -4.38 5.08
C PHE A 18 -11.52 -5.34 5.73
N ARG A 19 -11.95 -6.27 6.57
CA ARG A 19 -11.05 -7.14 7.34
C ARG A 19 -10.03 -7.86 6.46
N ASP A 20 -10.49 -8.55 5.43
CA ASP A 20 -9.61 -9.32 4.55
C ASP A 20 -8.78 -8.42 3.65
N THR A 21 -9.33 -7.30 3.18
CA THR A 21 -8.58 -6.28 2.44
C THR A 21 -7.43 -5.71 3.27
N ILE A 22 -7.68 -5.37 4.54
CA ILE A 22 -6.65 -4.88 5.47
C ILE A 22 -5.58 -5.95 5.71
N ARG A 23 -5.98 -7.19 5.95
CA ARG A 23 -5.06 -8.31 6.18
C ARG A 23 -4.16 -8.53 4.97
N ILE A 24 -4.73 -8.65 3.76
CA ILE A 24 -3.97 -8.85 2.52
C ILE A 24 -3.04 -7.67 2.26
N TYR A 25 -3.50 -6.45 2.48
CA TYR A 25 -2.67 -5.25 2.33
C TYR A 25 -1.47 -5.25 3.28
N ASN A 26 -1.70 -5.53 4.55
CA ASN A 26 -0.64 -5.59 5.57
C ASN A 26 0.37 -6.70 5.29
N ASP A 27 -0.10 -7.87 4.88
CA ASP A 27 0.74 -9.00 4.48
C ASP A 27 1.59 -8.66 3.25
N ALA A 28 1.00 -7.98 2.27
CA ALA A 28 1.71 -7.56 1.07
C ALA A 28 2.76 -6.48 1.37
N VAL A 29 2.45 -5.50 2.21
CA VAL A 29 3.44 -4.51 2.65
C VAL A 29 4.57 -5.18 3.41
N SER A 30 4.27 -6.10 4.33
CA SER A 30 5.29 -6.84 5.09
C SER A 30 6.19 -7.68 4.19
N PHE A 31 5.63 -8.28 3.15
CA PHE A 31 6.39 -9.00 2.12
C PHE A 31 7.33 -8.05 1.38
N CYS A 32 6.80 -6.94 0.85
CA CYS A 32 7.57 -5.96 0.08
C CYS A 32 8.68 -5.33 0.91
N VAL A 33 8.43 -5.04 2.17
CA VAL A 33 9.45 -4.50 3.06
C VAL A 33 10.65 -5.45 3.16
N LYS A 34 10.43 -6.76 3.34
CA LYS A 34 11.51 -7.75 3.38
C LYS A 34 12.23 -7.86 2.03
N ALA A 35 11.48 -7.97 0.94
CA ALA A 35 12.04 -8.08 -0.40
C ALA A 35 12.86 -6.82 -0.79
N PHE A 36 12.40 -5.64 -0.42
CA PHE A 36 13.08 -4.39 -0.75
C PHE A 36 14.28 -4.10 0.17
N GLU A 37 14.30 -4.64 1.39
CA GLU A 37 15.48 -4.54 2.28
C GLU A 37 16.69 -5.21 1.63
N ASP A 38 16.53 -6.37 1.01
CA ASP A 38 17.59 -7.09 0.28
C ASP A 38 18.14 -6.29 -0.91
N HIS A 39 17.37 -5.32 -1.42
CA HIS A 39 17.73 -4.44 -2.55
C HIS A 39 17.88 -2.96 -2.13
N TRP A 40 17.94 -2.68 -0.83
CA TRP A 40 17.94 -1.31 -0.33
C TRP A 40 19.13 -0.48 -0.82
N ASP A 41 20.28 -1.11 -0.99
CA ASP A 41 21.48 -0.42 -1.49
C ASP A 41 21.28 0.20 -2.88
N VAL A 42 20.50 -0.42 -3.73
CA VAL A 42 20.10 0.13 -5.03
C VAL A 42 18.96 1.14 -4.85
N LEU A 43 17.90 0.76 -4.14
CA LEU A 43 16.71 1.58 -3.96
C LEU A 43 17.01 2.94 -3.31
N LYS A 44 17.95 3.01 -2.37
CA LYS A 44 18.35 4.27 -1.70
C LYS A 44 19.04 5.26 -2.63
N THR A 45 19.67 4.79 -3.72
CA THR A 45 20.36 5.65 -4.70
C THR A 45 19.41 6.27 -5.72
N LEU A 46 18.22 5.70 -5.89
CA LEU A 46 17.21 6.20 -6.81
C LEU A 46 16.39 7.31 -6.12
N ASP A 47 16.10 8.38 -6.86
CA ASP A 47 15.35 9.53 -6.36
C ASP A 47 13.94 9.08 -5.86
N PRO A 48 13.58 9.37 -4.60
CA PRO A 48 12.24 9.06 -4.06
C PRO A 48 11.09 9.72 -4.83
N GLY A 49 11.33 10.90 -5.42
CA GLY A 49 10.37 11.63 -6.26
C GLY A 49 10.28 11.11 -7.69
N ASN A 50 11.21 10.27 -8.11
CA ASN A 50 11.29 9.77 -9.47
C ASN A 50 10.51 8.45 -9.62
N LYS A 51 9.89 8.30 -10.79
CA LYS A 51 9.24 7.07 -11.21
C LYS A 51 10.17 5.86 -11.24
N GLU A 52 11.48 6.06 -11.39
CA GLU A 52 12.48 5.00 -11.48
C GLU A 52 12.56 4.14 -10.23
N ARG A 53 12.58 4.75 -9.05
CA ARG A 53 12.59 4.01 -7.77
C ARG A 53 11.37 3.11 -7.62
N PHE A 54 10.21 3.65 -7.96
CA PHE A 54 8.96 2.88 -7.94
C PHE A 54 8.99 1.76 -8.98
N ALA A 55 9.39 2.05 -10.22
CA ALA A 55 9.46 1.06 -11.30
C ALA A 55 10.43 -0.08 -10.95
N TYR A 56 11.59 0.24 -10.38
CA TYR A 56 12.53 -0.77 -9.92
C TYR A 56 11.90 -1.67 -8.84
N ALA A 57 11.25 -1.09 -7.83
CA ALA A 57 10.56 -1.85 -6.79
C ALA A 57 9.43 -2.73 -7.35
N ASP A 58 8.63 -2.22 -8.28
CA ASP A 58 7.56 -3.00 -8.96
C ASP A 58 8.15 -4.17 -9.77
N HIS A 59 9.26 -3.96 -10.47
CA HIS A 59 9.95 -5.00 -11.23
C HIS A 59 10.52 -6.12 -10.34
N LEU A 60 10.86 -5.84 -9.09
CA LEU A 60 11.31 -6.87 -8.16
C LEU A 60 10.22 -7.88 -7.81
N ILE A 61 8.96 -7.46 -7.73
CA ILE A 61 7.86 -8.25 -7.18
C ILE A 61 6.78 -8.65 -8.20
N HIS A 62 6.75 -8.02 -9.38
CA HIS A 62 5.70 -8.23 -10.38
C HIS A 62 6.26 -8.62 -11.72
N SER A 63 5.82 -9.79 -12.21
CA SER A 63 6.18 -10.29 -13.54
C SER A 63 5.25 -9.73 -14.61
N THR A 64 5.84 -9.33 -15.73
CA THR A 64 5.14 -8.86 -16.93
C THR A 64 5.60 -9.66 -18.15
N LYS A 65 5.11 -9.32 -19.34
CA LYS A 65 5.60 -9.95 -20.58
C LYS A 65 7.10 -9.70 -20.84
N THR A 66 7.63 -8.58 -20.33
CA THR A 66 9.00 -8.13 -20.58
C THR A 66 9.89 -8.16 -19.33
N ASN A 67 9.32 -8.45 -18.16
CA ASN A 67 10.03 -8.51 -16.90
C ASN A 67 9.71 -9.80 -16.15
N THR A 68 10.74 -10.49 -15.69
CA THR A 68 10.59 -11.60 -14.75
C THR A 68 10.94 -11.12 -13.35
N ALA A 69 9.98 -11.12 -12.44
CA ALA A 69 10.18 -10.68 -11.07
C ALA A 69 11.24 -11.53 -10.35
N VAL A 70 12.02 -10.89 -9.49
CA VAL A 70 12.98 -11.57 -8.60
C VAL A 70 12.19 -12.35 -7.53
N PHE A 71 11.18 -11.73 -6.94
CA PHE A 71 10.32 -12.31 -5.90
C PHE A 71 8.97 -12.73 -6.50
N LYS A 72 8.97 -13.80 -7.29
CA LYS A 72 7.77 -14.33 -7.99
C LYS A 72 6.65 -14.74 -7.05
N GLU A 73 6.98 -15.05 -5.80
CA GLU A 73 6.04 -15.44 -4.76
C GLU A 73 5.01 -14.34 -4.46
N PHE A 74 5.33 -13.08 -4.75
CA PHE A 74 4.39 -11.97 -4.57
C PHE A 74 3.14 -12.17 -5.43
N ASP A 75 3.31 -12.37 -6.73
CA ASP A 75 2.19 -12.57 -7.67
C ASP A 75 1.38 -13.84 -7.37
N GLN A 76 2.04 -14.88 -6.85
CA GLN A 76 1.37 -16.12 -6.44
C GLN A 76 0.55 -15.92 -5.18
N ARG A 77 1.14 -15.29 -4.15
CA ARG A 77 0.52 -15.09 -2.84
C ARG A 77 -0.61 -14.04 -2.87
N PHE A 78 -0.42 -12.98 -3.67
CA PHE A 78 -1.37 -11.87 -3.78
C PHE A 78 -2.06 -11.85 -5.15
N HIS A 79 -2.50 -13.01 -5.59
CA HIS A 79 -3.10 -13.23 -6.91
C HIS A 79 -4.21 -12.21 -7.21
N LYS A 80 -4.22 -11.69 -8.44
CA LYS A 80 -5.19 -10.69 -8.92
C LYS A 80 -5.26 -9.39 -8.11
N MET A 81 -4.23 -9.07 -7.31
CA MET A 81 -4.21 -7.79 -6.60
C MET A 81 -4.38 -6.62 -7.59
N PRO A 82 -5.34 -5.70 -7.35
CA PRO A 82 -5.49 -4.52 -8.21
C PRO A 82 -4.19 -3.72 -8.30
N SER A 83 -3.81 -3.28 -9.49
CA SER A 83 -2.55 -2.56 -9.73
C SER A 83 -2.39 -1.35 -8.81
N TYR A 84 -3.45 -0.57 -8.62
CA TYR A 84 -3.42 0.60 -7.74
C TYR A 84 -3.27 0.24 -6.25
N LEU A 85 -3.73 -0.94 -5.83
CA LEU A 85 -3.45 -1.44 -4.48
C LEU A 85 -1.98 -1.84 -4.37
N ARG A 86 -1.41 -2.51 -5.38
CA ARG A 86 0.03 -2.82 -5.44
C ARG A 86 0.87 -1.53 -5.40
N PHE A 87 0.45 -0.48 -6.11
CA PHE A 87 1.06 0.85 -6.00
C PHE A 87 1.11 1.36 -4.55
N SER A 88 -0.01 1.27 -3.85
CA SER A 88 -0.09 1.67 -2.44
C SER A 88 0.80 0.82 -1.54
N VAL A 89 0.87 -0.50 -1.78
CA VAL A 89 1.76 -1.44 -1.08
C VAL A 89 3.22 -1.04 -1.24
N ILE A 90 3.68 -0.85 -2.48
CA ILE A 90 5.08 -0.48 -2.80
C ILE A 90 5.45 0.84 -2.13
N ASN A 91 4.63 1.88 -2.30
CA ASN A 91 4.91 3.19 -1.71
C ASN A 91 4.96 3.14 -0.18
N THR A 92 4.08 2.36 0.44
CA THR A 92 4.07 2.19 1.89
C THR A 92 5.33 1.44 2.36
N ALA A 93 5.73 0.38 1.67
CA ALA A 93 6.94 -0.39 1.99
C ALA A 93 8.20 0.47 1.86
N LEU A 94 8.34 1.23 0.76
CA LEU A 94 9.47 2.15 0.56
C LEU A 94 9.51 3.25 1.62
N GLY A 95 8.35 3.78 2.04
CA GLY A 95 8.25 4.76 3.12
C GLY A 95 8.72 4.21 4.46
N TYR A 96 8.35 2.97 4.78
CA TYR A 96 8.82 2.28 6.00
C TYR A 96 10.34 2.10 6.00
N LEU A 97 10.92 1.61 4.91
CA LEU A 97 12.35 1.42 4.78
C LEU A 97 13.11 2.74 4.88
N SER A 98 12.67 3.77 4.16
CA SER A 98 13.28 5.10 4.24
C SER A 98 13.30 5.64 5.67
N SER A 99 12.18 5.52 6.38
CA SER A 99 12.08 5.97 7.78
C SER A 99 12.96 5.15 8.71
N TYR A 100 12.99 3.82 8.54
CA TYR A 100 13.82 2.95 9.34
C TYR A 100 15.31 3.27 9.17
N HIS A 101 15.80 3.35 7.93
CA HIS A 101 17.21 3.63 7.64
C HIS A 101 17.62 5.03 8.08
N SER A 102 16.76 6.05 7.91
CA SER A 102 17.03 7.39 8.42
C SER A 102 17.16 7.40 9.95
N ASN A 103 16.24 6.72 10.65
CA ASN A 103 16.30 6.63 12.10
C ASN A 103 17.52 5.85 12.58
N LEU A 104 17.91 4.80 11.86
CA LEU A 104 19.09 4.00 12.17
C LEU A 104 20.39 4.82 12.01
N LEU A 105 20.48 5.64 10.97
CA LEU A 105 21.61 6.56 10.78
C LEU A 105 21.68 7.58 11.91
N ASN A 106 20.57 8.25 12.23
CA ASN A 106 20.50 9.22 13.32
C ASN A 106 20.88 8.60 14.68
N TRP A 107 20.50 7.33 14.91
CA TRP A 107 20.89 6.62 16.13
C TRP A 107 22.37 6.28 16.13
N LYS A 108 22.96 5.88 15.00
CA LYS A 108 24.41 5.59 14.90
C LYS A 108 25.25 6.83 15.13
N ASP A 109 24.76 8.02 14.71
CA ASP A 109 25.45 9.29 14.95
C ASP A 109 25.44 9.69 16.43
N ASP A 110 24.40 9.30 17.17
CA ASP A 110 24.28 9.57 18.61
C ASP A 110 23.49 8.46 19.33
N THR A 111 24.19 7.44 19.81
CA THR A 111 23.61 6.29 20.52
C THR A 111 23.02 6.64 21.89
N SER A 112 23.34 7.83 22.44
CA SER A 112 22.81 8.29 23.74
C SER A 112 21.31 8.66 23.64
N LYS A 113 20.78 8.89 22.45
CA LYS A 113 19.39 9.30 22.22
C LYS A 113 18.35 8.19 22.37
N GLY A 114 18.73 7.01 22.82
CA GLY A 114 17.78 5.94 23.11
C GLY A 114 18.17 4.57 22.54
N LYS A 115 17.16 3.70 22.43
CA LYS A 115 17.38 2.34 21.91
C LYS A 115 17.54 2.36 20.39
N GLN A 116 18.36 1.44 19.89
CA GLN A 116 18.48 1.19 18.45
C GLN A 116 17.08 0.98 17.83
N PRO A 117 16.77 1.65 16.73
CA PRO A 117 15.52 1.43 16.00
C PRO A 117 15.35 -0.04 15.63
N SER A 118 14.19 -0.60 15.93
CA SER A 118 13.84 -1.95 15.53
C SER A 118 12.98 -1.90 14.29
N PHE A 119 13.23 -2.84 13.39
CA PHE A 119 12.45 -2.98 12.17
C PHE A 119 11.14 -3.72 12.47
N GLN A 120 10.04 -2.99 12.60
CA GLN A 120 8.71 -3.56 12.82
C GLN A 120 7.69 -2.90 11.91
N VAL A 121 7.13 -3.68 11.00
CA VAL A 121 5.98 -3.25 10.19
C VAL A 121 4.72 -3.56 10.99
N ARG A 122 4.14 -2.54 11.60
CA ARG A 122 2.83 -2.63 12.27
C ARG A 122 1.83 -1.80 11.49
N LEU A 123 1.04 -2.47 10.68
CA LEU A 123 -0.03 -1.83 9.93
C LEU A 123 -1.39 -2.34 10.41
N ASN A 124 -2.27 -1.44 10.74
CA ASN A 124 -3.69 -1.70 10.93
C ASN A 124 -4.48 -0.59 10.24
N LYS A 125 -4.17 -0.37 8.96
CA LYS A 125 -4.75 0.72 8.18
C LYS A 125 -5.31 0.18 6.87
N LEU A 126 -6.37 0.83 6.41
CA LEU A 126 -6.83 0.67 5.04
C LEU A 126 -5.80 1.28 4.07
N PRO A 127 -5.63 0.68 2.90
CA PRO A 127 -4.88 1.31 1.81
C PRO A 127 -5.57 2.58 1.33
N VAL A 128 -4.83 3.42 0.63
CA VAL A 128 -5.42 4.54 -0.12
C VAL A 128 -6.21 3.98 -1.29
N PHE A 129 -7.47 4.37 -1.40
CA PHE A 129 -8.33 4.00 -2.51
C PHE A 129 -8.27 5.06 -3.60
N TYR A 130 -7.91 4.67 -4.81
CA TYR A 130 -7.82 5.57 -5.97
C TYR A 130 -9.17 5.63 -6.71
N LYS A 131 -9.59 6.86 -7.03
CA LYS A 131 -10.82 7.11 -7.78
C LYS A 131 -10.83 6.34 -9.10
N ASP A 132 -12.00 5.87 -9.50
CA ASP A 132 -12.28 5.11 -10.71
C ASP A 132 -11.66 3.71 -10.76
N ASN A 133 -10.58 3.47 -10.03
CA ASN A 133 -9.86 2.20 -9.98
C ASN A 133 -10.19 1.36 -8.74
N MET A 134 -10.35 2.01 -7.60
CA MET A 134 -10.63 1.34 -6.31
C MET A 134 -11.89 1.85 -5.64
N TYR A 135 -12.34 3.07 -5.97
CA TYR A 135 -13.66 3.54 -5.59
C TYR A 135 -14.34 4.31 -6.72
N ARG A 136 -15.66 4.29 -6.74
CA ARG A 136 -16.52 4.98 -7.72
C ARG A 136 -17.76 5.50 -7.01
N PRO A 137 -18.39 6.58 -7.50
CA PRO A 137 -19.75 6.91 -7.09
C PRO A 137 -20.67 5.70 -7.27
N GLY A 138 -21.62 5.53 -6.38
CA GLY A 138 -22.69 4.53 -6.53
C GLY A 138 -23.77 5.00 -7.51
N GLU A 139 -24.82 4.19 -7.63
CA GLU A 139 -25.97 4.53 -8.47
C GLU A 139 -26.83 5.64 -7.82
N ASN A 140 -26.86 5.69 -6.50
CA ASN A 140 -27.54 6.72 -5.73
C ASN A 140 -26.51 7.69 -5.11
N PRO A 141 -26.87 8.96 -4.87
CA PRO A 141 -25.97 9.99 -4.32
C PRO A 141 -25.39 9.63 -2.95
N ASP A 142 -26.10 8.82 -2.16
CA ASP A 142 -25.71 8.39 -0.82
C ASP A 142 -24.98 7.03 -0.81
N THR A 143 -24.52 6.56 -1.97
CA THR A 143 -23.79 5.30 -2.10
C THR A 143 -22.44 5.48 -2.77
N ILE A 144 -21.50 4.60 -2.41
CA ILE A 144 -20.18 4.50 -3.02
C ILE A 144 -19.86 3.03 -3.32
N ARG A 145 -19.20 2.76 -4.42
CA ARG A 145 -18.69 1.43 -4.76
C ARG A 145 -17.21 1.36 -4.44
N LEU A 146 -16.81 0.30 -3.72
CA LEU A 146 -15.43 0.07 -3.30
C LEU A 146 -14.94 -1.26 -3.85
N LYS A 147 -13.69 -1.29 -4.34
CA LYS A 147 -13.00 -2.52 -4.75
C LYS A 147 -12.33 -3.13 -3.52
N VAL A 148 -12.90 -4.20 -2.99
CA VAL A 148 -12.45 -4.87 -1.77
C VAL A 148 -12.33 -6.37 -1.97
N PHE A 149 -11.56 -7.04 -1.13
CA PHE A 149 -11.42 -8.48 -1.15
C PHE A 149 -12.53 -9.13 -0.33
N VAL A 150 -13.45 -9.78 -1.01
CA VAL A 150 -14.59 -10.52 -0.42
C VAL A 150 -14.85 -11.77 -1.25
N ASN A 151 -15.31 -12.85 -0.60
CA ASN A 151 -15.59 -14.12 -1.25
C ASN A 151 -14.39 -14.66 -2.06
N ASN A 152 -13.20 -14.58 -1.49
CA ASN A 152 -11.93 -15.01 -2.10
C ASN A 152 -11.57 -14.34 -3.44
N ASP A 153 -12.14 -13.17 -3.73
CA ASP A 153 -11.77 -12.40 -4.92
C ASP A 153 -11.93 -10.89 -4.69
N TRP A 154 -11.37 -10.09 -5.61
CA TRP A 154 -11.49 -8.64 -5.62
C TRP A 154 -12.80 -8.22 -6.29
N ASN A 155 -13.76 -7.77 -5.50
CA ASN A 155 -15.10 -7.43 -5.94
C ASN A 155 -15.45 -5.95 -5.70
N TRP A 156 -16.31 -5.41 -6.55
CA TRP A 156 -16.95 -4.13 -6.32
C TRP A 156 -18.13 -4.31 -5.37
N VAL A 157 -18.10 -3.64 -4.23
CA VAL A 157 -19.16 -3.67 -3.23
C VAL A 157 -19.74 -2.28 -3.07
N THR A 158 -21.08 -2.17 -3.11
CA THR A 158 -21.79 -0.91 -2.84
C THR A 158 -21.97 -0.74 -1.34
N VAL A 159 -21.62 0.43 -0.85
CA VAL A 159 -21.71 0.81 0.56
C VAL A 159 -22.53 2.09 0.68
N SER A 160 -23.45 2.14 1.63
CA SER A 160 -24.23 3.35 1.93
C SER A 160 -23.42 4.30 2.81
N LEU A 161 -23.49 5.57 2.49
CA LEU A 161 -22.94 6.66 3.27
C LEU A 161 -23.94 7.08 4.36
N LYS A 162 -23.46 7.60 5.47
CA LYS A 162 -24.33 8.26 6.43
C LYS A 162 -24.63 9.65 5.87
N THR A 163 -25.89 9.91 5.58
CA THR A 163 -26.39 11.26 5.32
C THR A 163 -26.57 11.98 6.65
N HIS A 164 -25.98 13.13 6.78
CA HIS A 164 -26.22 14.06 7.87
C HIS A 164 -27.41 14.94 7.57
#